data_c07322cc7de9c0e796be7e7e1899e84c
#
_entry.id   c07322cc7de9c0e796be7e7e1899e84c
#
_cell.length_a   1.000
_cell.length_b   1.000
_cell.length_c   1.000
_cell.angle_alpha   90.00
_cell.angle_beta   90.00
_cell.angle_gamma   90.00
#
_symmetry.space_group_name_H-M   'P 1'
#
loop_
_entity.id
_entity.type
_entity.pdbx_description
1 polymer ?
#
loop_
_entity_poly.entity_id
_entity_poly.type
_entity_poly.pdbx_seq_one_letter_code
_entity_poly.pdbx_strand_id
1 'polypeptide(L)'
;MKKLVATAPRVAALVEYEDRAVEAHEVKIRARFGAPKHGTEVVDFRAASPFIDEEFNAEWQMFTPREEGTARGIEFGKFQLGNMIVGDIIECGDDVTEYQIGDSVCCYGPLQETVIVNAVNNYKLRKMPQGASWKNAVCYDPAQFAMSGVRDANIRVGDFVVVVGLGAIGQIAIQLAKKAGASVVIGVDPIEHRCEIARRHGADHCLNPIGTDVGLEIKKLTGKQGADVIIETSGFADALQSALRGLAYGGTISYVAFAKPFAEGFNLGREAHFNNAKIVFSRAGSEPNPDYPRWSRKRIEETCWELLMNGYLNCDDLIDPVVTFTTSPESYMTYVDQHPELSIKMGVTF
;
A
#
# COMPACT_ATOMS: atom_id res chain seq x y z
N MET A 1 -27.19 2.50 10.45
CA MET A 1 -26.03 1.83 9.86
C MET A 1 -24.78 2.09 10.68
N LYS A 2 -23.71 1.29 10.53
CA LYS A 2 -22.49 1.42 11.32
C LYS A 2 -21.25 1.63 10.42
N LYS A 3 -20.27 2.37 10.94
CA LYS A 3 -18.97 2.62 10.32
C LYS A 3 -17.84 2.48 11.34
N LEU A 4 -16.66 2.07 10.89
CA LEU A 4 -15.46 1.96 11.73
C LEU A 4 -14.76 3.31 11.79
N VAL A 5 -14.53 3.82 13.00
CA VAL A 5 -13.99 5.16 13.25
C VAL A 5 -12.88 5.08 14.32
N ALA A 6 -11.83 5.85 14.15
CA ALA A 6 -10.87 6.14 15.20
C ALA A 6 -11.47 7.20 16.14
N THR A 7 -11.88 6.80 17.33
CA THR A 7 -12.53 7.69 18.32
C THR A 7 -11.53 8.44 19.20
N ALA A 8 -10.34 7.88 19.35
CA ALA A 8 -9.18 8.49 20.00
C ALA A 8 -7.90 7.89 19.38
N PRO A 9 -6.71 8.43 19.66
CA PRO A 9 -5.47 7.78 19.25
C PRO A 9 -5.44 6.33 19.71
N ARG A 10 -5.22 5.41 18.73
CA ARG A 10 -5.14 3.96 18.95
C ARG A 10 -6.43 3.30 19.46
N VAL A 11 -7.57 3.97 19.32
CA VAL A 11 -8.89 3.44 19.71
C VAL A 11 -9.84 3.44 18.52
N ALA A 12 -10.25 2.26 18.10
CA ALA A 12 -11.24 2.06 17.04
C ALA A 12 -12.59 1.64 17.63
N ALA A 13 -13.69 2.13 17.07
CA ALA A 13 -15.04 1.76 17.46
C ALA A 13 -16.00 1.78 16.26
N LEU A 14 -17.10 1.02 16.36
CA LEU A 14 -18.23 1.15 15.44
C LEU A 14 -19.12 2.30 15.92
N VAL A 15 -19.37 3.25 15.01
CA VAL A 15 -20.23 4.42 15.26
C VAL A 15 -21.41 4.35 14.32
N GLU A 16 -22.60 4.67 14.83
CA GLU A 16 -23.80 4.76 14.02
C GLU A 16 -23.77 5.99 13.11
N TYR A 17 -24.36 5.86 11.92
CA TYR A 17 -24.60 6.97 11.01
C TYR A 17 -25.92 6.78 10.26
N GLU A 18 -26.48 7.88 9.79
CA GLU A 18 -27.61 7.88 8.88
C GLU A 18 -27.12 7.94 7.45
N ASP A 19 -27.73 7.13 6.61
CA ASP A 19 -27.45 7.11 5.18
C ASP A 19 -28.17 8.26 4.50
N ARG A 20 -27.54 8.87 3.50
CA ARG A 20 -28.16 9.89 2.67
C ARG A 20 -28.64 9.30 1.34
N ALA A 21 -29.54 10.01 0.67
CA ALA A 21 -29.87 9.72 -0.72
C ALA A 21 -28.67 9.95 -1.63
N VAL A 22 -28.60 9.24 -2.76
CA VAL A 22 -27.60 9.49 -3.80
C VAL A 22 -27.94 10.77 -4.58
N GLU A 23 -26.91 11.44 -5.03
CA GLU A 23 -27.03 12.52 -6.02
C GLU A 23 -27.07 11.94 -7.44
N ALA A 24 -27.46 12.76 -8.44
CA ALA A 24 -27.65 12.32 -9.81
C ALA A 24 -26.44 11.57 -10.41
N HIS A 25 -25.24 11.89 -10.00
CA HIS A 25 -23.99 11.30 -10.51
C HIS A 25 -23.39 10.22 -9.60
N GLU A 26 -24.10 9.78 -8.55
CA GLU A 26 -23.59 8.87 -7.54
C GLU A 26 -24.24 7.49 -7.59
N VAL A 27 -23.54 6.51 -7.02
CA VAL A 27 -24.09 5.20 -6.67
C VAL A 27 -23.92 4.93 -5.19
N LYS A 28 -24.87 4.18 -4.61
CA LYS A 28 -24.76 3.63 -3.26
C LYS A 28 -24.40 2.16 -3.34
N ILE A 29 -23.37 1.77 -2.63
CA ILE A 29 -22.81 0.42 -2.60
C ILE A 29 -23.04 -0.17 -1.21
N ARG A 30 -23.66 -1.35 -1.14
CA ARG A 30 -23.71 -2.15 0.08
C ARG A 30 -22.43 -2.95 0.17
N ALA A 31 -21.63 -2.71 1.21
CA ALA A 31 -20.40 -3.42 1.44
C ALA A 31 -20.61 -4.93 1.66
N ARG A 32 -19.71 -5.72 1.09
CA ARG A 32 -19.63 -7.18 1.26
C ARG A 32 -18.29 -7.57 1.83
N PHE A 33 -17.23 -6.88 1.38
CA PHE A 33 -15.86 -7.12 1.80
C PHE A 33 -15.09 -5.81 1.77
N GLY A 34 -14.12 -5.65 2.67
CA GLY A 34 -13.27 -4.47 2.67
C GLY A 34 -11.93 -4.74 3.35
N ALA A 35 -11.03 -3.77 3.26
CA ALA A 35 -9.72 -3.86 3.90
C ALA A 35 -9.18 -2.46 4.28
N PRO A 36 -8.49 -2.34 5.45
CA PRO A 36 -7.82 -1.12 5.86
C PRO A 36 -6.49 -0.92 5.12
N LYS A 37 -5.91 0.27 5.27
CA LYS A 37 -4.59 0.61 4.76
C LYS A 37 -3.55 0.53 5.88
N HIS A 38 -2.87 -0.59 5.99
CA HIS A 38 -1.95 -0.89 7.11
C HIS A 38 -0.78 0.11 7.26
N GLY A 39 -0.26 0.68 6.18
CA GLY A 39 0.90 1.56 6.24
C GLY A 39 0.58 2.98 6.75
N THR A 40 -0.01 3.79 5.90
CA THR A 40 -0.26 5.22 6.15
C THR A 40 -1.34 5.43 7.21
N GLU A 41 -2.46 4.71 7.12
CA GLU A 41 -3.61 4.86 8.02
C GLU A 41 -3.24 4.60 9.49
N VAL A 42 -2.35 3.63 9.75
CA VAL A 42 -1.92 3.34 11.13
C VAL A 42 -1.09 4.47 11.73
N VAL A 43 -0.36 5.24 10.93
CA VAL A 43 0.40 6.41 11.40
C VAL A 43 -0.57 7.51 11.84
N ASP A 44 -1.64 7.72 11.07
CA ASP A 44 -2.73 8.65 11.41
C ASP A 44 -3.49 8.17 12.65
N PHE A 45 -3.80 6.87 12.72
CA PHE A 45 -4.48 6.24 13.86
C PHE A 45 -3.69 6.36 15.18
N ARG A 46 -2.37 6.35 15.09
CA ARG A 46 -1.45 6.52 16.24
C ARG A 46 -1.22 7.97 16.64
N ALA A 47 -1.82 8.94 15.95
CA ALA A 47 -1.53 10.35 16.07
C ALA A 47 -0.03 10.68 15.90
N ALA A 48 0.64 9.99 14.98
CA ALA A 48 2.06 10.17 14.67
C ALA A 48 2.32 10.76 13.28
N SER A 49 1.25 11.20 12.60
CA SER A 49 1.32 11.77 11.26
C SER A 49 1.63 13.27 11.30
N PRO A 50 2.47 13.81 10.41
CA PRO A 50 2.67 15.24 10.27
C PRO A 50 1.37 15.97 9.90
N PHE A 51 0.41 15.30 9.25
CA PHE A 51 -0.87 15.87 8.85
C PHE A 51 -1.79 16.27 10.02
N ILE A 52 -1.41 16.01 11.26
CA ILE A 52 -2.15 16.50 12.43
C ILE A 52 -1.98 18.01 12.59
N ASP A 53 -0.75 18.50 12.51
CA ASP A 53 -0.39 19.89 12.78
C ASP A 53 0.11 20.63 11.53
N GLU A 54 0.41 19.89 10.46
CA GLU A 54 0.95 20.42 9.21
C GLU A 54 0.09 20.04 8.02
N GLU A 55 0.25 20.75 6.92
CA GLU A 55 -0.30 20.41 5.60
C GLU A 55 0.77 20.54 4.53
N PHE A 56 0.64 19.73 3.47
CA PHE A 56 1.53 19.86 2.32
C PHE A 56 1.04 21.00 1.43
N ASN A 57 1.76 22.12 1.45
CA ASN A 57 1.50 23.25 0.59
C ASN A 57 1.96 22.94 -0.84
N ALA A 58 1.02 22.85 -1.78
CA ALA A 58 1.31 22.47 -3.17
C ALA A 58 2.06 23.56 -3.97
N GLU A 59 1.90 24.83 -3.60
CA GLU A 59 2.60 25.94 -4.25
C GLU A 59 4.09 25.94 -3.85
N TRP A 60 4.37 25.82 -2.56
CA TRP A 60 5.73 25.77 -2.03
C TRP A 60 6.37 24.38 -2.08
N GLN A 61 5.58 23.34 -2.34
CA GLN A 61 6.00 21.93 -2.35
C GLN A 61 6.71 21.50 -1.04
N MET A 62 6.21 22.00 0.09
CA MET A 62 6.76 21.71 1.42
C MET A 62 5.63 21.58 2.46
N PHE A 63 5.94 20.93 3.57
CA PHE A 63 5.04 20.94 4.72
C PHE A 63 5.12 22.31 5.41
N THR A 64 3.94 22.87 5.73
CA THR A 64 3.78 24.12 6.47
C THR A 64 2.82 23.91 7.64
N PRO A 65 3.00 24.61 8.76
CA PRO A 65 2.03 24.59 9.84
C PRO A 65 0.63 24.93 9.31
N ARG A 66 -0.39 24.25 9.84
CA ARG A 66 -1.79 24.62 9.52
C ARG A 66 -2.14 25.99 10.07
N GLU A 67 -2.91 26.74 9.31
CA GLU A 67 -3.44 28.03 9.78
C GLU A 67 -4.38 27.83 10.97
N GLU A 68 -4.32 28.71 11.95
CA GLU A 68 -5.23 28.72 13.09
C GLU A 68 -6.70 28.79 12.60
N GLY A 69 -7.54 27.90 13.11
CA GLY A 69 -8.96 27.80 12.74
C GLY A 69 -9.27 26.92 11.52
N THR A 70 -8.28 26.38 10.83
CA THR A 70 -8.53 25.36 9.81
C THR A 70 -8.83 24.00 10.45
N ALA A 71 -9.65 23.18 9.77
CA ALA A 71 -9.93 21.82 10.24
C ALA A 71 -8.63 21.02 10.33
N ARG A 72 -8.39 20.33 11.45
CA ARG A 72 -7.27 19.39 11.58
C ARG A 72 -7.39 18.30 10.52
N GLY A 73 -6.27 17.88 9.94
CA GLY A 73 -6.27 16.84 8.90
C GLY A 73 -6.79 15.49 9.40
N ILE A 74 -6.64 15.24 10.73
CA ILE A 74 -7.14 14.05 11.40
C ILE A 74 -7.92 14.49 12.63
N GLU A 75 -9.22 14.24 12.62
CA GLU A 75 -10.12 14.54 13.72
C GLU A 75 -10.65 13.24 14.31
N PHE A 76 -10.17 12.87 15.49
CA PHE A 76 -10.67 11.68 16.19
C PHE A 76 -12.16 11.83 16.52
N GLY A 77 -12.92 10.74 16.35
CA GLY A 77 -14.38 10.75 16.37
C GLY A 77 -15.02 10.91 14.99
N LYS A 78 -14.30 11.48 14.01
CA LYS A 78 -14.72 11.59 12.62
C LYS A 78 -13.83 10.82 11.65
N PHE A 79 -12.58 10.52 12.03
CA PHE A 79 -11.62 9.81 11.20
C PHE A 79 -12.07 8.36 10.95
N GLN A 80 -12.54 8.10 9.73
CA GLN A 80 -13.01 6.80 9.29
C GLN A 80 -11.83 5.92 8.92
N LEU A 81 -11.86 4.67 9.39
CA LEU A 81 -10.86 3.65 9.09
C LEU A 81 -11.31 2.77 7.93
N GLY A 82 -10.37 2.39 7.08
CA GLY A 82 -10.62 1.59 5.90
C GLY A 82 -10.17 2.29 4.63
N ASN A 83 -9.97 1.50 3.57
CA ASN A 83 -9.41 2.02 2.33
C ASN A 83 -10.08 1.46 1.08
N MET A 84 -10.41 0.17 1.09
CA MET A 84 -10.98 -0.51 -0.08
C MET A 84 -12.25 -1.27 0.31
N ILE A 85 -13.27 -1.15 -0.53
CA ILE A 85 -14.56 -1.84 -0.39
C ILE A 85 -14.88 -2.58 -1.68
N VAL A 86 -15.36 -3.82 -1.53
CA VAL A 86 -16.07 -4.58 -2.55
C VAL A 86 -17.51 -4.72 -2.09
N GLY A 87 -18.47 -4.47 -2.97
CA GLY A 87 -19.88 -4.56 -2.65
C GLY A 87 -20.77 -4.48 -3.87
N ASP A 88 -22.08 -4.51 -3.62
CA ASP A 88 -23.10 -4.48 -4.66
C ASP A 88 -23.79 -3.11 -4.69
N ILE A 89 -24.00 -2.57 -5.89
CA ILE A 89 -24.75 -1.33 -6.07
C ILE A 89 -26.22 -1.57 -5.73
N ILE A 90 -26.76 -0.75 -4.83
CA ILE A 90 -28.16 -0.83 -4.37
C ILE A 90 -28.99 0.40 -4.74
N GLU A 91 -28.37 1.49 -5.18
CA GLU A 91 -29.03 2.71 -5.63
C GLU A 91 -28.16 3.42 -6.66
N CYS A 92 -28.76 3.96 -7.73
CA CYS A 92 -28.08 4.73 -8.76
C CYS A 92 -28.77 6.08 -8.94
N GLY A 93 -27.99 7.15 -9.10
CA GLY A 93 -28.47 8.44 -9.52
C GLY A 93 -28.80 8.49 -11.01
N ASP A 94 -29.60 9.47 -11.42
CA ASP A 94 -30.19 9.54 -12.76
C ASP A 94 -29.16 9.74 -13.89
N ASP A 95 -28.01 10.32 -13.61
CA ASP A 95 -26.94 10.56 -14.59
C ASP A 95 -25.99 9.34 -14.77
N VAL A 96 -26.16 8.29 -13.94
CA VAL A 96 -25.30 7.10 -13.97
C VAL A 96 -25.73 6.16 -15.09
N THR A 97 -24.92 6.04 -16.12
CA THR A 97 -25.20 5.19 -17.30
C THR A 97 -24.31 3.94 -17.39
N GLU A 98 -23.14 3.97 -16.76
CA GLU A 98 -22.16 2.87 -16.83
C GLU A 98 -22.40 1.76 -15.81
N TYR A 99 -23.24 2.01 -14.80
CA TYR A 99 -23.53 1.10 -13.70
C TYR A 99 -25.03 0.91 -13.51
N GLN A 100 -25.42 -0.22 -12.92
CA GLN A 100 -26.81 -0.54 -12.58
C GLN A 100 -26.91 -1.20 -11.21
N ILE A 101 -28.10 -1.17 -10.62
CA ILE A 101 -28.40 -1.90 -9.38
C ILE A 101 -28.10 -3.39 -9.57
N GLY A 102 -27.37 -3.97 -8.62
CA GLY A 102 -26.91 -5.36 -8.66
C GLY A 102 -25.50 -5.56 -9.24
N ASP A 103 -24.90 -4.54 -9.88
CA ASP A 103 -23.49 -4.62 -10.27
C ASP A 103 -22.61 -4.78 -9.03
N SER A 104 -21.72 -5.78 -9.06
CA SER A 104 -20.66 -5.91 -8.05
C SER A 104 -19.48 -5.02 -8.41
N VAL A 105 -18.98 -4.23 -7.47
CA VAL A 105 -17.95 -3.22 -7.71
C VAL A 105 -16.90 -3.19 -6.61
N CYS A 106 -15.71 -2.69 -6.96
CA CYS A 106 -14.65 -2.34 -6.04
C CYS A 106 -14.36 -0.84 -6.11
N CYS A 107 -14.20 -0.19 -4.97
CA CYS A 107 -13.87 1.23 -4.88
C CYS A 107 -13.05 1.58 -3.64
N TYR A 108 -12.48 2.77 -3.63
CA TYR A 108 -11.98 3.37 -2.41
C TYR A 108 -13.13 3.74 -1.48
N GLY A 109 -13.00 3.40 -0.22
CA GLY A 109 -13.98 3.73 0.80
C GLY A 109 -13.59 3.23 2.18
N PRO A 110 -14.14 3.85 3.23
CA PRO A 110 -13.94 3.40 4.61
C PRO A 110 -14.71 2.10 4.88
N LEU A 111 -14.35 1.41 5.97
CA LEU A 111 -15.07 0.24 6.45
C LEU A 111 -16.40 0.67 7.08
N GLN A 112 -17.46 0.64 6.26
CA GLN A 112 -18.83 0.98 6.64
C GLN A 112 -19.84 0.17 5.83
N GLU A 113 -21.08 0.02 6.35
CA GLU A 113 -22.10 -0.87 5.76
C GLU A 113 -22.55 -0.43 4.37
N THR A 114 -22.57 0.90 4.09
CA THR A 114 -22.86 1.45 2.76
C THR A 114 -21.87 2.56 2.42
N VAL A 115 -21.46 2.63 1.15
CA VAL A 115 -20.55 3.65 0.62
C VAL A 115 -21.22 4.36 -0.55
N ILE A 116 -21.22 5.69 -0.55
CA ILE A 116 -21.70 6.50 -1.67
C ILE A 116 -20.48 7.08 -2.38
N VAL A 117 -20.42 6.86 -3.70
CA VAL A 117 -19.29 7.33 -4.53
C VAL A 117 -19.80 7.93 -5.83
N ASN A 118 -19.08 8.92 -6.35
CA ASN A 118 -19.31 9.40 -7.70
C ASN A 118 -19.04 8.25 -8.69
N ALA A 119 -19.98 8.01 -9.60
CA ALA A 119 -19.89 6.96 -10.62
C ALA A 119 -19.68 7.51 -12.04
N VAL A 120 -19.81 8.82 -12.25
CA VAL A 120 -19.63 9.45 -13.57
C VAL A 120 -18.16 9.87 -13.75
N ASN A 121 -17.52 9.39 -14.80
CA ASN A 121 -16.11 9.67 -15.10
C ASN A 121 -15.13 9.26 -13.98
N ASN A 122 -15.48 8.25 -13.19
CA ASN A 122 -14.66 7.78 -12.07
C ASN A 122 -13.98 6.45 -12.40
N TYR A 123 -12.78 6.50 -12.96
CA TYR A 123 -11.99 5.30 -13.27
C TYR A 123 -11.55 4.49 -12.03
N LYS A 124 -11.75 5.01 -10.82
CA LYS A 124 -11.43 4.31 -9.56
C LYS A 124 -12.57 3.43 -9.06
N LEU A 125 -13.78 3.64 -9.56
CA LEU A 125 -14.89 2.71 -9.35
C LEU A 125 -14.77 1.61 -10.41
N ARG A 126 -14.62 0.36 -9.99
CA ARG A 126 -14.31 -0.77 -10.86
C ARG A 126 -15.39 -1.83 -10.79
N LYS A 127 -15.96 -2.22 -11.95
CA LYS A 127 -16.82 -3.42 -12.01
C LYS A 127 -16.00 -4.67 -11.70
N MET A 128 -16.54 -5.54 -10.86
CA MET A 128 -15.95 -6.84 -10.57
C MET A 128 -16.29 -7.82 -11.70
N PRO A 129 -15.31 -8.46 -12.32
CA PRO A 129 -15.58 -9.61 -13.19
C PRO A 129 -16.28 -10.72 -12.40
N GLN A 130 -17.15 -11.48 -13.07
CA GLN A 130 -17.84 -12.60 -12.43
C GLN A 130 -16.84 -13.63 -11.89
N GLY A 131 -16.97 -14.00 -10.63
CA GLY A 131 -16.07 -14.97 -9.96
C GLY A 131 -14.71 -14.41 -9.57
N ALA A 132 -14.44 -13.11 -9.77
CA ALA A 132 -13.18 -12.50 -9.36
C ALA A 132 -13.03 -12.49 -7.83
N SER A 133 -11.81 -12.66 -7.37
CA SER A 133 -11.47 -12.67 -5.94
C SER A 133 -11.65 -11.27 -5.32
N TRP A 134 -12.44 -11.19 -4.26
CA TRP A 134 -12.56 -9.97 -3.45
C TRP A 134 -11.25 -9.64 -2.72
N LYS A 135 -10.49 -10.66 -2.32
CA LYS A 135 -9.18 -10.50 -1.70
C LYS A 135 -8.17 -9.86 -2.67
N ASN A 136 -8.17 -10.30 -3.94
CA ASN A 136 -7.39 -9.62 -4.98
C ASN A 136 -7.85 -8.17 -5.19
N ALA A 137 -9.16 -7.93 -5.25
CA ALA A 137 -9.72 -6.61 -5.51
C ALA A 137 -9.30 -5.57 -4.46
N VAL A 138 -9.29 -5.90 -3.16
CA VAL A 138 -8.88 -4.97 -2.11
C VAL A 138 -7.36 -4.73 -2.07
N CYS A 139 -6.59 -5.45 -2.88
CA CYS A 139 -5.18 -5.17 -3.13
C CYS A 139 -4.93 -4.16 -4.27
N TYR A 140 -5.99 -3.60 -4.85
CA TYR A 140 -5.90 -2.55 -5.88
C TYR A 140 -5.07 -1.33 -5.40
N ASP A 141 -5.29 -0.85 -4.18
CA ASP A 141 -4.48 0.24 -3.62
C ASP A 141 -3.00 -0.14 -3.43
N PRO A 142 -2.60 -1.19 -2.70
CA PRO A 142 -1.19 -1.53 -2.56
C PRO A 142 -0.51 -1.91 -3.89
N ALA A 143 -1.25 -2.42 -4.88
CA ALA A 143 -0.68 -2.77 -6.17
C ALA A 143 -0.13 -1.56 -6.93
N GLN A 144 -0.79 -0.40 -6.87
CA GLN A 144 -0.29 0.81 -7.53
C GLN A 144 1.01 1.33 -6.88
N PHE A 145 1.17 1.22 -5.55
CA PHE A 145 2.42 1.58 -4.88
C PHE A 145 3.56 0.65 -5.27
N ALA A 146 3.30 -0.65 -5.29
CA ALA A 146 4.26 -1.65 -5.75
C ALA A 146 4.64 -1.43 -7.22
N MET A 147 3.67 -1.21 -8.10
CA MET A 147 3.89 -0.93 -9.52
C MET A 147 4.73 0.33 -9.72
N SER A 148 4.41 1.42 -9.03
CA SER A 148 5.20 2.65 -9.10
C SER A 148 6.63 2.41 -8.63
N GLY A 149 6.83 1.73 -7.48
CA GLY A 149 8.15 1.41 -6.96
C GLY A 149 9.01 0.60 -7.92
N VAL A 150 8.43 -0.41 -8.58
CA VAL A 150 9.09 -1.24 -9.58
C VAL A 150 9.46 -0.42 -10.82
N ARG A 151 8.58 0.47 -11.28
CA ARG A 151 8.81 1.31 -12.46
C ARG A 151 9.84 2.41 -12.19
N ASP A 152 9.73 3.11 -11.07
CA ASP A 152 10.66 4.18 -10.69
C ASP A 152 12.07 3.63 -10.41
N ALA A 153 12.16 2.37 -9.96
CA ALA A 153 13.42 1.63 -9.85
C ALA A 153 14.05 1.27 -11.21
N ASN A 154 13.25 1.30 -12.30
CA ASN A 154 13.67 0.94 -13.65
C ASN A 154 14.28 -0.46 -13.75
N ILE A 155 13.63 -1.47 -13.17
CA ILE A 155 14.06 -2.87 -13.22
C ILE A 155 14.17 -3.34 -14.66
N ARG A 156 15.26 -4.03 -14.99
CA ARG A 156 15.57 -4.59 -16.30
C ARG A 156 15.74 -6.09 -16.25
N VAL A 157 15.64 -6.73 -17.40
CA VAL A 157 15.89 -8.16 -17.55
C VAL A 157 17.32 -8.49 -17.11
N GLY A 158 17.46 -9.43 -16.18
CA GLY A 158 18.75 -9.86 -15.66
C GLY A 158 19.15 -9.21 -14.33
N ASP A 159 18.48 -8.15 -13.86
CA ASP A 159 18.82 -7.47 -12.61
C ASP A 159 18.69 -8.38 -11.39
N PHE A 160 19.54 -8.15 -10.40
CA PHE A 160 19.39 -8.63 -9.04
C PHE A 160 18.54 -7.63 -8.25
N VAL A 161 17.37 -8.06 -7.81
CA VAL A 161 16.40 -7.20 -7.12
C VAL A 161 16.21 -7.63 -5.68
N VAL A 162 16.24 -6.68 -4.76
CA VAL A 162 15.92 -6.89 -3.34
C VAL A 162 14.67 -6.11 -2.98
N VAL A 163 13.75 -6.74 -2.25
CA VAL A 163 12.57 -6.09 -1.68
C VAL A 163 12.67 -6.12 -0.17
N VAL A 164 12.74 -4.95 0.45
CA VAL A 164 12.87 -4.75 1.90
C VAL A 164 11.52 -4.39 2.48
N GLY A 165 11.06 -5.22 3.44
CA GLY A 165 9.71 -5.17 3.98
C GLY A 165 8.72 -5.97 3.12
N LEU A 166 8.20 -7.07 3.66
CA LEU A 166 7.30 -8.00 2.96
C LEU A 166 5.84 -7.86 3.47
N GLY A 167 5.39 -6.63 3.70
CA GLY A 167 3.98 -6.30 3.83
C GLY A 167 3.26 -6.39 2.46
N ALA A 168 2.00 -5.98 2.37
CA ALA A 168 1.22 -6.11 1.13
C ALA A 168 1.90 -5.49 -0.10
N ILE A 169 2.51 -4.30 0.04
CA ILE A 169 3.24 -3.65 -1.05
C ILE A 169 4.46 -4.47 -1.46
N GLY A 170 5.27 -4.93 -0.49
CA GLY A 170 6.47 -5.72 -0.75
C GLY A 170 6.17 -7.06 -1.41
N GLN A 171 5.12 -7.77 -0.97
CA GLN A 171 4.67 -9.02 -1.58
C GLN A 171 4.28 -8.85 -3.05
N ILE A 172 3.58 -7.78 -3.37
CA ILE A 172 3.21 -7.47 -4.77
C ILE A 172 4.46 -7.03 -5.56
N ALA A 173 5.39 -6.29 -4.94
CA ALA A 173 6.64 -5.89 -5.58
C ALA A 173 7.53 -7.10 -5.92
N ILE A 174 7.57 -8.15 -5.09
CA ILE A 174 8.23 -9.45 -5.41
C ILE A 174 7.66 -10.01 -6.73
N GLN A 175 6.33 -10.12 -6.83
CA GLN A 175 5.69 -10.65 -8.03
C GLN A 175 6.02 -9.80 -9.27
N LEU A 176 5.92 -8.48 -9.14
CA LEU A 176 6.18 -7.56 -10.24
C LEU A 176 7.65 -7.56 -10.66
N ALA A 177 8.61 -7.60 -9.73
CA ALA A 177 10.03 -7.68 -10.02
C ALA A 177 10.38 -8.93 -10.82
N LYS A 178 9.83 -10.09 -10.41
CA LYS A 178 10.02 -11.36 -11.14
C LYS A 178 9.46 -11.27 -12.56
N LYS A 179 8.27 -10.68 -12.71
CA LYS A 179 7.60 -10.50 -13.99
C LYS A 179 8.26 -9.41 -14.87
N ALA A 180 8.97 -8.46 -14.29
CA ALA A 180 9.79 -7.48 -15.01
C ALA A 180 11.09 -8.08 -15.56
N GLY A 181 11.44 -9.31 -15.17
CA GLY A 181 12.60 -10.02 -15.70
C GLY A 181 13.82 -10.03 -14.77
N ALA A 182 13.66 -9.74 -13.49
CA ALA A 182 14.73 -9.90 -12.51
C ALA A 182 15.24 -11.35 -12.53
N SER A 183 16.57 -11.52 -12.58
CA SER A 183 17.23 -12.85 -12.57
C SER A 183 17.15 -13.49 -11.18
N VAL A 184 17.35 -12.68 -10.14
CA VAL A 184 17.22 -13.08 -8.74
C VAL A 184 16.38 -12.04 -8.00
N VAL A 185 15.42 -12.50 -7.22
CA VAL A 185 14.60 -11.67 -6.33
C VAL A 185 14.82 -12.11 -4.88
N ILE A 186 15.27 -11.21 -4.03
CA ILE A 186 15.55 -11.45 -2.61
C ILE A 186 14.56 -10.66 -1.78
N GLY A 187 13.78 -11.33 -0.91
CA GLY A 187 12.95 -10.69 0.10
C GLY A 187 13.73 -10.47 1.41
N VAL A 188 13.41 -9.41 2.14
CA VAL A 188 14.00 -9.13 3.47
C VAL A 188 12.88 -8.75 4.43
N ASP A 189 12.63 -9.58 5.44
CA ASP A 189 11.64 -9.30 6.49
C ASP A 189 11.96 -10.14 7.75
N PRO A 190 11.77 -9.63 8.97
CA PRO A 190 11.98 -10.40 10.19
C PRO A 190 10.93 -11.48 10.44
N ILE A 191 9.79 -11.45 9.74
CA ILE A 191 8.63 -12.33 9.97
C ILE A 191 8.67 -13.49 8.98
N GLU A 192 8.96 -14.70 9.47
CA GLU A 192 9.13 -15.89 8.62
C GLU A 192 7.88 -16.19 7.77
N HIS A 193 6.68 -16.05 8.33
CA HIS A 193 5.45 -16.25 7.58
C HIS A 193 5.36 -15.37 6.32
N ARG A 194 5.83 -14.11 6.39
CA ARG A 194 5.90 -13.22 5.22
C ARG A 194 6.95 -13.68 4.21
N CYS A 195 8.06 -14.21 4.70
CA CYS A 195 9.11 -14.81 3.86
C CYS A 195 8.60 -16.05 3.13
N GLU A 196 7.82 -16.91 3.77
CA GLU A 196 7.20 -18.09 3.15
C GLU A 196 6.25 -17.68 2.01
N ILE A 197 5.43 -16.69 2.21
CA ILE A 197 4.53 -16.15 1.18
C ILE A 197 5.36 -15.56 0.02
N ALA A 198 6.39 -14.76 0.31
CA ALA A 198 7.24 -14.17 -0.72
C ALA A 198 7.92 -15.24 -1.60
N ARG A 199 8.38 -16.35 -1.01
CA ARG A 199 8.92 -17.47 -1.79
C ARG A 199 7.88 -18.09 -2.72
N ARG A 200 6.63 -18.26 -2.26
CA ARG A 200 5.53 -18.73 -3.13
C ARG A 200 5.24 -17.76 -4.27
N HIS A 201 5.44 -16.45 -4.03
CA HIS A 201 5.22 -15.39 -5.00
C HIS A 201 6.42 -15.10 -5.91
N GLY A 202 7.53 -15.86 -5.78
CA GLY A 202 8.65 -15.80 -6.70
C GLY A 202 9.93 -15.18 -6.13
N ALA A 203 10.04 -14.97 -4.82
CA ALA A 203 11.33 -14.67 -4.20
C ALA A 203 12.23 -15.92 -4.25
N ASP A 204 13.41 -15.79 -4.82
CA ASP A 204 14.40 -16.87 -4.88
C ASP A 204 15.05 -17.09 -3.51
N HIS A 205 15.19 -16.02 -2.73
CA HIS A 205 15.73 -16.02 -1.37
C HIS A 205 14.93 -15.11 -0.46
N CYS A 206 14.92 -15.43 0.85
CA CYS A 206 14.44 -14.52 1.88
C CYS A 206 15.43 -14.47 3.04
N LEU A 207 15.74 -13.25 3.48
CA LEU A 207 16.68 -12.97 4.55
C LEU A 207 15.95 -12.41 5.77
N ASN A 208 16.26 -12.96 6.94
CA ASN A 208 15.85 -12.38 8.21
C ASN A 208 16.90 -11.37 8.67
N PRO A 209 16.58 -10.10 8.88
CA PRO A 209 17.55 -9.09 9.30
C PRO A 209 17.99 -9.23 10.77
N ILE A 210 17.28 -10.03 11.59
CA ILE A 210 17.63 -10.22 13.00
C ILE A 210 18.87 -11.11 13.10
N GLY A 211 19.96 -10.54 13.61
CA GLY A 211 21.22 -11.27 13.80
C GLY A 211 22.00 -11.57 12.51
N THR A 212 21.61 -10.97 11.39
CA THR A 212 22.21 -11.19 10.08
C THR A 212 22.70 -9.87 9.48
N ASP A 213 23.89 -9.83 8.93
CA ASP A 213 24.36 -8.74 8.08
C ASP A 213 23.74 -8.89 6.68
N VAL A 214 22.52 -8.33 6.52
CA VAL A 214 21.73 -8.43 5.29
C VAL A 214 22.52 -7.91 4.09
N GLY A 215 23.26 -6.81 4.23
CA GLY A 215 24.05 -6.26 3.13
C GLY A 215 25.14 -7.22 2.65
N LEU A 216 25.81 -7.88 3.58
CA LEU A 216 26.81 -8.91 3.25
C LEU A 216 26.18 -10.15 2.60
N GLU A 217 25.03 -10.61 3.11
CA GLU A 217 24.32 -11.76 2.51
C GLU A 217 23.83 -11.44 1.08
N ILE A 218 23.30 -10.24 0.83
CA ILE A 218 22.96 -9.81 -0.53
C ILE A 218 24.21 -9.89 -1.43
N LYS A 219 25.36 -9.37 -0.97
CA LYS A 219 26.61 -9.45 -1.74
C LYS A 219 27.05 -10.88 -2.04
N LYS A 220 26.88 -11.82 -1.08
CA LYS A 220 27.20 -13.24 -1.30
C LYS A 220 26.27 -13.86 -2.34
N LEU A 221 24.95 -13.64 -2.23
CA LEU A 221 23.95 -14.18 -3.13
C LEU A 221 24.07 -13.64 -4.57
N THR A 222 24.66 -12.48 -4.74
CA THR A 222 24.86 -11.82 -6.04
C THR A 222 26.30 -11.91 -6.55
N GLY A 223 27.09 -12.85 -6.07
CA GLY A 223 28.48 -13.03 -6.52
C GLY A 223 29.39 -11.81 -6.24
N LYS A 224 29.16 -11.11 -5.13
CA LYS A 224 29.84 -9.89 -4.67
C LYS A 224 29.47 -8.61 -5.44
N GLN A 225 28.59 -8.68 -6.45
CA GLN A 225 28.16 -7.50 -7.20
C GLN A 225 27.25 -6.61 -6.36
N GLY A 226 26.30 -7.20 -5.65
CA GLY A 226 25.23 -6.51 -4.94
C GLY A 226 23.96 -6.42 -5.79
N ALA A 227 22.89 -5.88 -5.21
CA ALA A 227 21.62 -5.68 -5.88
C ALA A 227 21.71 -4.50 -6.85
N ASP A 228 21.24 -4.69 -8.08
CA ASP A 228 21.08 -3.59 -9.06
C ASP A 228 19.98 -2.66 -8.61
N VAL A 229 18.91 -3.24 -8.05
CA VAL A 229 17.74 -2.52 -7.57
C VAL A 229 17.34 -3.01 -6.18
N ILE A 230 17.02 -2.07 -5.30
CA ILE A 230 16.36 -2.35 -4.02
C ILE A 230 15.06 -1.56 -3.94
N ILE A 231 13.95 -2.24 -3.65
CA ILE A 231 12.65 -1.63 -3.39
C ILE A 231 12.44 -1.59 -1.88
N GLU A 232 12.46 -0.39 -1.29
CA GLU A 232 12.33 -0.19 0.15
C GLU A 232 10.86 0.14 0.48
N THR A 233 10.19 -0.77 1.19
CA THR A 233 8.79 -0.63 1.61
C THR A 233 8.59 -0.66 3.12
N SER A 234 9.65 -0.83 3.90
CA SER A 234 9.57 -0.98 5.36
C SER A 234 9.49 0.36 6.11
N GLY A 235 10.15 1.39 5.60
CA GLY A 235 10.24 2.71 6.23
C GLY A 235 11.15 2.78 7.47
N PHE A 236 11.98 1.77 7.71
CA PHE A 236 12.93 1.76 8.82
C PHE A 236 14.33 2.19 8.40
N ALA A 237 14.96 3.07 9.18
CA ALA A 237 16.31 3.57 8.89
C ALA A 237 17.37 2.46 8.83
N ASP A 238 17.32 1.50 9.76
CA ASP A 238 18.26 0.36 9.79
C ASP A 238 18.10 -0.55 8.56
N ALA A 239 16.88 -0.73 8.09
CA ALA A 239 16.60 -1.49 6.89
C ALA A 239 17.18 -0.78 5.65
N LEU A 240 16.99 0.54 5.54
CA LEU A 240 17.60 1.34 4.47
C LEU A 240 19.12 1.33 4.54
N GLN A 241 19.73 1.43 5.75
CA GLN A 241 21.19 1.35 5.92
C GLN A 241 21.74 -0.01 5.47
N SER A 242 21.07 -1.09 5.84
CA SER A 242 21.41 -2.45 5.40
C SER A 242 21.28 -2.63 3.89
N ALA A 243 20.22 -2.04 3.31
CA ALA A 243 20.02 -2.03 1.86
C ALA A 243 21.16 -1.33 1.12
N LEU A 244 21.59 -0.16 1.60
CA LEU A 244 22.73 0.57 1.04
C LEU A 244 24.03 -0.26 1.02
N ARG A 245 24.26 -1.08 2.04
CA ARG A 245 25.43 -1.99 2.09
C ARG A 245 25.36 -3.10 1.04
N GLY A 246 24.14 -3.59 0.75
CA GLY A 246 23.90 -4.65 -0.22
C GLY A 246 23.84 -4.17 -1.67
N LEU A 247 23.77 -2.87 -1.92
CA LEU A 247 23.58 -2.29 -3.24
C LEU A 247 24.83 -2.45 -4.12
N ALA A 248 24.62 -2.68 -5.41
CA ALA A 248 25.68 -2.66 -6.42
C ALA A 248 26.22 -1.23 -6.64
N TYR A 249 27.42 -1.13 -7.25
CA TYR A 249 27.93 0.17 -7.68
C TYR A 249 26.99 0.79 -8.72
N GLY A 250 26.56 2.03 -8.47
CA GLY A 250 25.61 2.74 -9.31
C GLY A 250 24.17 2.22 -9.23
N GLY A 251 23.89 1.27 -8.32
CA GLY A 251 22.58 0.70 -8.13
C GLY A 251 21.53 1.70 -7.61
N THR A 252 20.27 1.34 -7.70
CA THR A 252 19.15 2.22 -7.38
C THR A 252 18.31 1.66 -6.22
N ILE A 253 18.02 2.50 -5.22
CA ILE A 253 17.01 2.25 -4.20
C ILE A 253 15.74 3.02 -4.59
N SER A 254 14.65 2.32 -4.83
CA SER A 254 13.30 2.88 -4.92
C SER A 254 12.67 2.92 -3.54
N TYR A 255 12.53 4.11 -2.97
CA TYR A 255 11.99 4.32 -1.64
C TYR A 255 10.48 4.56 -1.74
N VAL A 256 9.69 3.54 -1.40
CA VAL A 256 8.22 3.52 -1.53
C VAL A 256 7.54 3.83 -0.20
N ALA A 257 8.21 3.50 0.90
CA ALA A 257 7.63 3.64 2.22
C ALA A 257 7.35 5.11 2.60
N PHE A 258 6.28 5.33 3.37
CA PHE A 258 6.10 6.59 4.09
C PHE A 258 7.04 6.56 5.31
N ALA A 259 8.16 7.28 5.19
CA ALA A 259 9.25 7.22 6.16
C ALA A 259 8.85 7.74 7.54
N LYS A 260 9.34 7.05 8.56
CA LYS A 260 9.43 7.62 9.90
C LYS A 260 10.65 8.53 9.99
N PRO A 261 10.69 9.49 10.93
CA PRO A 261 11.90 10.23 11.22
C PRO A 261 13.07 9.28 11.49
N PHE A 262 14.22 9.54 10.87
CA PHE A 262 15.41 8.72 11.09
C PHE A 262 16.06 9.09 12.42
N ALA A 263 16.40 8.06 13.20
CA ALA A 263 17.19 8.23 14.41
C ALA A 263 18.66 8.53 14.08
N GLU A 264 19.42 8.94 15.08
CA GLU A 264 20.88 9.08 14.98
C GLU A 264 21.54 7.77 14.53
N GLY A 265 22.58 7.87 13.69
CA GLY A 265 23.36 6.73 13.19
C GLY A 265 23.16 6.39 11.72
N PHE A 266 22.16 6.93 11.02
CA PHE A 266 22.03 6.77 9.58
C PHE A 266 23.18 7.49 8.86
N ASN A 267 23.94 6.75 8.03
CA ASN A 267 25.19 7.23 7.46
C ASN A 267 25.26 7.03 5.94
N LEU A 268 25.18 8.12 5.20
CA LEU A 268 25.32 8.14 3.73
C LEU A 268 26.78 8.27 3.27
N GLY A 269 27.72 8.61 4.16
CA GLY A 269 29.14 8.79 3.83
C GLY A 269 29.94 7.49 3.69
N ARG A 270 29.30 6.32 3.85
CA ARG A 270 29.90 5.00 3.70
C ARG A 270 29.57 4.37 2.35
N GLU A 271 28.91 3.22 2.36
CA GLU A 271 28.60 2.44 1.15
C GLU A 271 27.81 3.24 0.10
N ALA A 272 26.89 4.12 0.53
CA ALA A 272 26.13 4.95 -0.40
C ALA A 272 27.05 5.87 -1.21
N HIS A 273 27.98 6.57 -0.54
CA HIS A 273 28.93 7.47 -1.20
C HIS A 273 29.91 6.69 -2.09
N PHE A 274 30.54 5.62 -1.57
CA PHE A 274 31.56 4.87 -2.29
C PHE A 274 30.99 4.05 -3.46
N ASN A 275 29.75 3.61 -3.37
CA ASN A 275 29.08 2.87 -4.44
C ASN A 275 28.26 3.74 -5.38
N ASN A 276 28.34 5.08 -5.24
CA ASN A 276 27.58 6.01 -6.10
C ASN A 276 26.09 5.67 -6.17
N ALA A 277 25.48 5.38 -5.01
CA ALA A 277 24.10 4.94 -4.89
C ALA A 277 23.11 6.01 -5.38
N LYS A 278 22.01 5.57 -5.95
CA LYS A 278 20.86 6.41 -6.30
C LYS A 278 19.69 6.08 -5.38
N ILE A 279 19.02 7.09 -4.85
CA ILE A 279 17.77 6.93 -4.10
C ILE A 279 16.70 7.71 -4.84
N VAL A 280 15.66 7.00 -5.26
CA VAL A 280 14.49 7.56 -5.94
C VAL A 280 13.28 7.41 -5.02
N PHE A 281 12.62 8.52 -4.71
CA PHE A 281 11.39 8.47 -3.92
C PHE A 281 10.21 8.15 -4.84
N SER A 282 9.54 7.03 -4.56
CA SER A 282 8.38 6.58 -5.32
C SER A 282 7.08 6.86 -4.59
N ARG A 283 6.27 7.74 -5.14
CA ARG A 283 4.94 8.08 -4.61
C ARG A 283 3.88 7.85 -5.67
N ALA A 284 3.11 6.77 -5.54
CA ALA A 284 2.09 6.36 -6.51
C ALA A 284 1.06 7.44 -6.85
N GLY A 285 0.78 8.34 -5.90
CA GLY A 285 -0.14 9.45 -6.13
C GLY A 285 0.45 10.66 -6.87
N SER A 286 1.75 10.62 -7.23
CA SER A 286 2.40 11.75 -7.92
C SER A 286 2.02 11.81 -9.38
N GLU A 287 1.70 13.03 -9.85
CA GLU A 287 1.50 13.33 -11.26
C GLU A 287 1.98 14.77 -11.51
N PRO A 288 2.95 14.99 -12.41
CA PRO A 288 3.57 13.96 -13.23
C PRO A 288 4.52 13.03 -12.44
N ASN A 289 4.62 11.78 -12.88
CA ASN A 289 5.63 10.83 -12.44
C ASN A 289 6.80 10.77 -13.47
N PRO A 290 7.90 10.04 -13.21
CA PRO A 290 9.06 10.01 -14.12
C PRO A 290 8.75 9.53 -15.55
N ASP A 291 7.69 8.74 -15.72
CA ASP A 291 7.30 8.18 -17.04
C ASP A 291 6.18 8.98 -17.75
N TYR A 292 5.72 10.08 -17.13
CA TYR A 292 4.67 10.93 -17.70
C TYR A 292 5.18 11.62 -19.02
N PRO A 293 4.32 11.80 -20.05
CA PRO A 293 2.89 11.48 -20.09
C PRO A 293 2.57 10.04 -20.54
N ARG A 294 3.58 9.25 -20.92
CA ARG A 294 3.38 7.87 -21.41
C ARG A 294 2.68 6.99 -20.37
N TRP A 295 3.00 7.16 -19.10
CA TRP A 295 2.35 6.52 -17.96
C TRP A 295 1.79 7.58 -17.02
N SER A 296 0.49 7.84 -17.15
CA SER A 296 -0.26 8.63 -16.18
C SER A 296 -0.62 7.77 -14.96
N ARG A 297 -1.01 8.40 -13.87
CA ARG A 297 -1.56 7.71 -12.71
C ARG A 297 -2.74 6.81 -13.08
N LYS A 298 -3.66 7.31 -13.91
CA LYS A 298 -4.81 6.53 -14.42
C LYS A 298 -4.34 5.23 -15.07
N ARG A 299 -3.35 5.29 -15.97
CA ARG A 299 -2.82 4.10 -16.63
C ARG A 299 -2.18 3.12 -15.66
N ILE A 300 -1.45 3.59 -14.65
CA ILE A 300 -0.87 2.74 -13.60
C ILE A 300 -1.99 1.99 -12.87
N GLU A 301 -3.02 2.72 -12.42
CA GLU A 301 -4.13 2.14 -11.69
C GLU A 301 -4.95 1.16 -12.56
N GLU A 302 -5.22 1.47 -13.82
CA GLU A 302 -5.91 0.58 -14.78
C GLU A 302 -5.12 -0.72 -14.98
N THR A 303 -3.81 -0.61 -15.21
CA THR A 303 -2.94 -1.78 -15.35
C THR A 303 -2.93 -2.65 -14.09
N CYS A 304 -2.85 -2.04 -12.90
CA CYS A 304 -2.92 -2.81 -11.64
C CYS A 304 -4.22 -3.58 -11.52
N TRP A 305 -5.35 -2.94 -11.86
CA TRP A 305 -6.66 -3.60 -11.83
C TRP A 305 -6.70 -4.79 -12.78
N GLU A 306 -6.26 -4.63 -14.02
CA GLU A 306 -6.20 -5.71 -15.00
C GLU A 306 -5.33 -6.88 -14.54
N LEU A 307 -4.15 -6.59 -13.98
CA LEU A 307 -3.23 -7.63 -13.50
C LEU A 307 -3.79 -8.42 -12.31
N LEU A 308 -4.57 -7.77 -11.44
CA LEU A 308 -5.25 -8.42 -10.33
C LEU A 308 -6.43 -9.27 -10.80
N MET A 309 -7.23 -8.75 -11.75
CA MET A 309 -8.46 -9.42 -12.18
C MET A 309 -8.20 -10.60 -13.13
N ASN A 310 -7.12 -10.56 -13.90
CA ASN A 310 -6.72 -11.67 -14.77
C ASN A 310 -5.82 -12.73 -14.07
N GLY A 311 -5.56 -12.56 -12.76
CA GLY A 311 -4.74 -13.48 -11.96
C GLY A 311 -3.23 -13.40 -12.23
N TYR A 312 -2.76 -12.38 -12.97
CA TYR A 312 -1.33 -12.15 -13.18
C TYR A 312 -0.63 -11.74 -11.87
N LEU A 313 -1.35 -11.01 -11.01
CA LEU A 313 -1.02 -10.80 -9.60
C LEU A 313 -1.97 -11.60 -8.73
N ASN A 314 -1.42 -12.36 -7.78
CA ASN A 314 -2.18 -13.11 -6.79
C ASN A 314 -1.94 -12.52 -5.40
N CYS A 315 -3.04 -12.09 -4.76
CA CYS A 315 -3.01 -11.50 -3.43
C CYS A 315 -3.93 -12.23 -2.43
N ASP A 316 -4.49 -13.39 -2.80
CA ASP A 316 -5.46 -14.10 -1.96
C ASP A 316 -4.90 -14.50 -0.61
N ASP A 317 -3.65 -14.94 -0.58
CA ASP A 317 -2.93 -15.33 0.65
C ASP A 317 -2.30 -14.16 1.41
N LEU A 318 -2.41 -12.95 0.87
CA LEU A 318 -2.02 -11.72 1.59
C LEU A 318 -3.10 -11.24 2.55
N ILE A 319 -4.36 -11.62 2.29
CA ILE A 319 -5.51 -11.20 3.09
C ILE A 319 -5.77 -12.22 4.20
N ASP A 320 -5.10 -11.98 5.30
CA ASP A 320 -5.18 -12.79 6.52
C ASP A 320 -4.81 -11.93 7.76
N PRO A 321 -5.66 -11.92 8.83
CA PRO A 321 -6.93 -12.64 8.96
C PRO A 321 -8.09 -11.98 8.18
N VAL A 322 -9.15 -12.76 7.97
CA VAL A 322 -10.46 -12.25 7.55
C VAL A 322 -11.38 -12.27 8.77
N VAL A 323 -11.89 -11.11 9.14
CA VAL A 323 -12.73 -10.91 10.33
C VAL A 323 -14.11 -10.41 9.95
N THR A 324 -15.09 -10.47 10.87
CA THR A 324 -16.41 -9.88 10.65
C THR A 324 -16.39 -8.38 10.93
N PHE A 325 -17.27 -7.61 10.31
CA PHE A 325 -17.38 -6.18 10.55
C PHE A 325 -17.69 -5.84 12.00
N THR A 326 -18.45 -6.67 12.69
CA THR A 326 -18.77 -6.48 14.12
C THR A 326 -17.56 -6.59 15.03
N THR A 327 -16.55 -7.41 14.68
CA THR A 327 -15.30 -7.57 15.44
C THR A 327 -14.19 -6.67 14.91
N SER A 328 -14.43 -5.89 13.86
CA SER A 328 -13.41 -5.08 13.20
C SER A 328 -12.71 -4.06 14.11
N PRO A 329 -13.34 -3.43 15.13
CA PRO A 329 -12.63 -2.52 16.03
C PRO A 329 -11.49 -3.21 16.78
N GLU A 330 -11.77 -4.31 17.45
CA GLU A 330 -10.78 -5.09 18.23
C GLU A 330 -9.71 -5.67 17.29
N SER A 331 -10.14 -6.19 16.14
CA SER A 331 -9.25 -6.76 15.14
C SER A 331 -8.32 -5.72 14.52
N TYR A 332 -8.81 -4.50 14.27
CA TYR A 332 -8.00 -3.40 13.77
C TYR A 332 -6.90 -3.03 14.80
N MET A 333 -7.27 -2.84 16.06
CA MET A 333 -6.31 -2.57 17.12
C MET A 333 -5.28 -3.68 17.26
N THR A 334 -5.69 -4.94 17.14
CA THR A 334 -4.79 -6.10 17.26
C THR A 334 -3.86 -6.21 16.04
N TYR A 335 -4.42 -6.39 14.85
CA TYR A 335 -3.67 -6.81 13.65
C TYR A 335 -3.05 -5.66 12.86
N VAL A 336 -3.56 -4.43 13.00
CA VAL A 336 -3.02 -3.26 12.30
C VAL A 336 -2.11 -2.43 13.20
N ASP A 337 -2.45 -2.31 14.49
CA ASP A 337 -1.73 -1.42 15.42
C ASP A 337 -0.76 -2.15 16.35
N GLN A 338 -1.25 -3.13 17.16
CA GLN A 338 -0.50 -3.71 18.27
C GLN A 338 0.40 -4.86 17.83
N HIS A 339 -0.11 -5.75 16.97
CA HIS A 339 0.53 -6.97 16.52
C HIS A 339 0.53 -7.08 14.98
N PRO A 340 1.12 -6.10 14.26
CA PRO A 340 1.14 -6.12 12.79
C PRO A 340 1.98 -7.28 12.21
N GLU A 341 2.76 -7.96 13.05
CA GLU A 341 3.48 -9.18 12.68
C GLU A 341 2.56 -10.38 12.43
N LEU A 342 1.35 -10.36 13.01
CA LEU A 342 0.36 -11.44 12.86
C LEU A 342 -0.48 -11.32 11.57
N SER A 343 -0.25 -10.29 10.76
CA SER A 343 -1.04 -10.00 9.56
C SER A 343 -0.17 -9.42 8.45
N ILE A 344 -0.51 -9.69 7.21
CA ILE A 344 -0.02 -8.91 6.06
C ILE A 344 -1.01 -7.82 5.73
N LYS A 345 -2.29 -8.19 5.55
CA LYS A 345 -3.39 -7.27 5.33
C LYS A 345 -4.70 -7.88 5.84
N MET A 346 -5.33 -7.22 6.79
CA MET A 346 -6.61 -7.66 7.34
C MET A 346 -7.74 -7.48 6.32
N GLY A 347 -8.58 -8.50 6.17
CA GLY A 347 -9.85 -8.43 5.44
C GLY A 347 -11.04 -8.35 6.39
N VAL A 348 -12.12 -7.70 5.96
CA VAL A 348 -13.35 -7.54 6.73
C VAL A 348 -14.55 -7.95 5.89
N THR A 349 -15.37 -8.90 6.39
CA THR A 349 -16.66 -9.28 5.80
C THR A 349 -17.81 -8.55 6.49
N PHE A 350 -18.80 -8.11 5.72
CA PHE A 350 -19.99 -7.41 6.19
C PHE A 350 -21.20 -8.33 6.26
#